data_ce19889ddabd1b1a13623aa9caf4f0d1
#
_entry.id   ce19889ddabd1b1a13623aa9caf4f0d1
#
_cell.length_a   1.000
_cell.length_b   1.000
_cell.length_c   1.000
_cell.angle_alpha   90.00
_cell.angle_beta   90.00
_cell.angle_gamma   90.00
#
_symmetry.space_group_name_H-M   'P 1'
#
loop_
_entity.id
_entity.type
_entity.pdbx_description
1 polymer ?
#
loop_
_entity_poly.entity_id
_entity_poly.type
_entity_poly.pdbx_seq_one_letter_code
_entity_poly.pdbx_strand_id
1 'polypeptide(L)'
;KRLAGLGKVVALLCLGVCGAVFLAGVLRGEPVFDMLMTGITIAIAAIPEGLPATVTIALALAVSRMMKHGALVNRLHSVETLGCASVICSDKTGTITENRMTVTAIVAGGERFSVTGTGLQKAGAIQLDGSNVNPLSKPALRELLTCGSLCSTAEIHSPQEKQSRNRGSRTEKGTWSATGDPTETALLIAAEKGGISRKALLRTHPVQHMEPFDSETRRMAVTVTDG
;
A
#
# COMPACT_ATOMS: atom_id res chain seq x y z
N LYS A 1 14.97 24.26 -2.11
CA LYS A 1 14.92 25.74 -2.23
C LYS A 1 15.81 26.44 -1.18
N ARG A 2 15.83 26.03 0.10
CA ARG A 2 16.66 26.66 1.15
C ARG A 2 18.18 26.46 0.93
N LEU A 3 18.59 25.25 0.50
CA LEU A 3 19.99 24.94 0.16
C LEU A 3 20.53 25.77 -1.01
N ALA A 4 19.70 25.98 -2.05
CA ALA A 4 20.06 26.85 -3.18
C ALA A 4 20.20 28.33 -2.75
N GLY A 5 19.41 28.76 -1.75
CA GLY A 5 19.54 30.08 -1.14
C GLY A 5 20.86 30.22 -0.36
N LEU A 6 21.22 29.20 0.44
CA LEU A 6 22.48 29.18 1.19
C LEU A 6 23.68 29.25 0.25
N GLY A 7 23.67 28.49 -0.85
CA GLY A 7 24.73 28.51 -1.85
C GLY A 7 24.95 29.91 -2.47
N LYS A 8 23.87 30.64 -2.76
CA LYS A 8 23.94 32.01 -3.25
C LYS A 8 24.57 32.99 -2.23
N VAL A 9 24.16 32.86 -0.97
CA VAL A 9 24.70 33.71 0.11
C VAL A 9 26.20 33.47 0.30
N VAL A 10 26.60 32.18 0.33
CA VAL A 10 28.03 31.81 0.46
C VAL A 10 28.84 32.33 -0.73
N ALA A 11 28.35 32.15 -1.96
CA ALA A 11 29.01 32.62 -3.17
C ALA A 11 29.19 34.15 -3.15
N LEU A 12 28.19 34.88 -2.71
CA LEU A 12 28.22 36.35 -2.64
C LEU A 12 29.18 36.85 -1.59
N LEU A 13 29.26 36.17 -0.43
CA LEU A 13 30.24 36.43 0.63
C LEU A 13 31.66 36.15 0.14
N CYS A 14 31.90 35.01 -0.53
CA CYS A 14 33.21 34.67 -1.10
C CYS A 14 33.67 35.73 -2.12
N LEU A 15 32.77 36.15 -3.00
CA LEU A 15 33.03 37.15 -4.02
C LEU A 15 33.41 38.51 -3.36
N GLY A 16 32.73 38.87 -2.29
CA GLY A 16 33.05 40.07 -1.48
C GLY A 16 34.44 40.01 -0.82
N VAL A 17 34.78 38.85 -0.22
CA VAL A 17 36.10 38.63 0.39
C VAL A 17 37.21 38.66 -0.68
N CYS A 18 37.02 37.98 -1.81
CA CYS A 18 37.98 38.00 -2.93
C CYS A 18 38.20 39.41 -3.47
N GLY A 19 37.14 40.19 -3.61
CA GLY A 19 37.20 41.58 -4.02
C GLY A 19 37.96 42.47 -3.03
N ALA A 20 37.72 42.27 -1.74
CA ALA A 20 38.42 43.00 -0.67
C ALA A 20 39.92 42.68 -0.62
N VAL A 21 40.29 41.38 -0.76
CA VAL A 21 41.70 40.94 -0.82
C VAL A 21 42.41 41.51 -2.02
N PHE A 22 41.76 41.42 -3.21
CA PHE A 22 42.29 41.98 -4.44
C PHE A 22 42.55 43.50 -4.31
N LEU A 23 41.56 44.23 -3.83
CA LEU A 23 41.68 45.70 -3.68
C LEU A 23 42.78 46.07 -2.69
N ALA A 24 42.87 45.39 -1.53
CA ALA A 24 43.88 45.62 -0.50
C ALA A 24 45.29 45.31 -1.03
N GLY A 25 45.49 44.29 -1.83
CA GLY A 25 46.79 43.96 -2.45
C GLY A 25 47.22 44.99 -3.49
N VAL A 26 46.33 45.41 -4.37
CA VAL A 26 46.62 46.46 -5.35
C VAL A 26 46.94 47.79 -4.66
N LEU A 27 46.24 48.17 -3.59
CA LEU A 27 46.52 49.38 -2.85
C LEU A 27 47.89 49.33 -2.10
N ARG A 28 48.39 48.13 -1.82
CA ARG A 28 49.74 47.91 -1.25
C ARG A 28 50.86 47.95 -2.28
N GLY A 29 50.52 48.07 -3.58
CA GLY A 29 51.49 48.11 -4.66
C GLY A 29 51.91 46.76 -5.20
N GLU A 30 51.20 45.68 -4.86
CA GLU A 30 51.46 44.37 -5.41
C GLU A 30 51.02 44.28 -6.90
N PRO A 31 51.66 43.45 -7.73
CA PRO A 31 51.32 43.31 -9.13
C PRO A 31 49.86 42.88 -9.29
N VAL A 32 49.10 43.60 -10.13
CA VAL A 32 47.68 43.36 -10.39
C VAL A 32 47.40 41.93 -10.84
N PHE A 33 48.31 41.36 -11.64
CA PHE A 33 48.17 39.98 -12.13
C PHE A 33 48.28 38.96 -11.00
N ASP A 34 49.21 39.13 -10.08
CA ASP A 34 49.40 38.23 -8.95
C ASP A 34 48.23 38.29 -7.96
N MET A 35 47.67 39.48 -7.76
CA MET A 35 46.48 39.68 -6.95
C MET A 35 45.23 39.09 -7.59
N LEU A 36 45.12 39.17 -8.91
CA LEU A 36 44.03 38.53 -9.63
C LEU A 36 44.09 36.99 -9.50
N MET A 37 45.27 36.37 -9.69
CA MET A 37 45.46 34.95 -9.49
C MET A 37 45.19 34.51 -8.07
N THR A 38 45.61 35.29 -7.07
CA THR A 38 45.29 35.04 -5.67
C THR A 38 43.81 35.11 -5.41
N GLY A 39 43.10 36.10 -5.93
CA GLY A 39 41.66 36.22 -5.82
C GLY A 39 40.89 35.01 -6.44
N ILE A 40 41.33 34.58 -7.63
CA ILE A 40 40.75 33.39 -8.29
C ILE A 40 41.01 32.14 -7.44
N THR A 41 42.20 31.95 -6.91
CA THR A 41 42.55 30.78 -6.09
C THR A 41 41.70 30.72 -4.81
N ILE A 42 41.50 31.87 -4.13
CA ILE A 42 40.62 31.96 -2.97
C ILE A 42 39.19 31.69 -3.34
N ALA A 43 38.70 32.20 -4.48
CA ALA A 43 37.33 31.94 -4.97
C ALA A 43 37.09 30.46 -5.20
N ILE A 44 38.01 29.74 -5.86
CA ILE A 44 37.91 28.30 -6.10
C ILE A 44 37.92 27.53 -4.77
N ALA A 45 38.87 27.85 -3.85
CA ALA A 45 38.98 27.18 -2.55
C ALA A 45 37.74 27.38 -1.65
N ALA A 46 37.03 28.49 -1.82
CA ALA A 46 35.86 28.84 -1.04
C ALA A 46 34.55 28.19 -1.54
N ILE A 47 34.53 27.56 -2.72
CA ILE A 47 33.34 26.88 -3.24
C ILE A 47 33.17 25.56 -2.52
N PRO A 48 32.06 25.35 -1.78
CA PRO A 48 31.83 24.09 -1.05
C PRO A 48 31.33 23.00 -2.02
N GLU A 49 32.20 22.49 -2.89
CA GLU A 49 31.85 21.51 -3.94
C GLU A 49 31.27 20.20 -3.38
N GLY A 50 31.68 19.84 -2.16
CA GLY A 50 31.20 18.64 -1.49
C GLY A 50 29.75 18.71 -0.98
N LEU A 51 29.18 19.90 -0.80
CA LEU A 51 27.88 20.07 -0.15
C LEU A 51 26.70 19.44 -0.95
N PRO A 52 26.57 19.66 -2.27
CA PRO A 52 25.51 19.02 -3.07
C PRO A 52 25.65 17.50 -3.11
N ALA A 53 26.89 17.00 -3.24
CA ALA A 53 27.16 15.57 -3.25
C ALA A 53 26.80 14.90 -1.93
N THR A 54 27.20 15.47 -0.81
CA THR A 54 26.90 14.97 0.55
C THR A 54 25.40 14.90 0.80
N VAL A 55 24.67 15.95 0.44
CA VAL A 55 23.20 15.97 0.59
C VAL A 55 22.53 14.90 -0.28
N THR A 56 22.99 14.75 -1.52
CA THR A 56 22.43 13.75 -2.43
C THR A 56 22.67 12.33 -1.90
N ILE A 57 23.87 12.04 -1.40
CA ILE A 57 24.21 10.75 -0.79
C ILE A 57 23.35 10.50 0.45
N ALA A 58 23.20 11.50 1.33
CA ALA A 58 22.40 11.38 2.54
C ALA A 58 20.93 11.08 2.22
N LEU A 59 20.35 11.79 1.22
CA LEU A 59 18.99 11.53 0.76
C LEU A 59 18.86 10.15 0.11
N ALA A 60 19.84 9.70 -0.68
CA ALA A 60 19.82 8.37 -1.28
C ALA A 60 19.86 7.25 -0.21
N LEU A 61 20.68 7.41 0.83
CA LEU A 61 20.71 6.50 1.97
C LEU A 61 19.38 6.49 2.74
N ALA A 62 18.77 7.66 2.92
CA ALA A 62 17.47 7.77 3.58
C ALA A 62 16.38 7.03 2.76
N VAL A 63 16.34 7.21 1.43
CA VAL A 63 15.44 6.47 0.53
C VAL A 63 15.68 4.97 0.63
N SER A 64 16.95 4.53 0.61
CA SER A 64 17.29 3.10 0.74
C SER A 64 16.77 2.50 2.06
N ARG A 65 16.85 3.24 3.16
CA ARG A 65 16.28 2.82 4.47
C ARG A 65 14.76 2.76 4.42
N MET A 66 14.10 3.76 3.84
CA MET A 66 12.63 3.79 3.69
C MET A 66 12.12 2.62 2.84
N MET A 67 12.82 2.28 1.76
CA MET A 67 12.47 1.12 0.91
C MET A 67 12.55 -0.21 1.69
N LYS A 68 13.49 -0.37 2.62
CA LYS A 68 13.56 -1.55 3.50
C LYS A 68 12.34 -1.67 4.42
N HIS A 69 11.69 -0.58 4.73
CA HIS A 69 10.43 -0.52 5.50
C HIS A 69 9.17 -0.46 4.64
N GLY A 70 9.27 -0.82 3.35
CA GLY A 70 8.13 -0.90 2.45
C GLY A 70 7.63 0.45 1.91
N ALA A 71 8.35 1.56 2.17
CA ALA A 71 7.97 2.88 1.66
C ALA A 71 8.62 3.13 0.28
N LEU A 72 7.78 3.32 -0.75
CA LEU A 72 8.23 3.64 -2.10
C LEU A 72 8.36 5.17 -2.27
N VAL A 73 9.56 5.64 -2.57
CA VAL A 73 9.87 7.06 -2.77
C VAL A 73 10.17 7.32 -4.24
N ASN A 74 9.34 8.12 -4.90
CA ASN A 74 9.50 8.45 -6.32
C ASN A 74 10.42 9.67 -6.57
N ARG A 75 10.60 10.54 -5.58
CA ARG A 75 11.43 11.76 -5.70
C ARG A 75 12.25 11.97 -4.43
N LEU A 76 13.56 12.20 -4.57
CA LEU A 76 14.47 12.43 -3.45
C LEU A 76 14.04 13.59 -2.53
N HIS A 77 13.53 14.68 -3.11
CA HIS A 77 13.05 15.84 -2.33
C HIS A 77 11.83 15.53 -1.45
N SER A 78 11.07 14.47 -1.76
CA SER A 78 9.91 14.09 -0.94
C SER A 78 10.32 13.61 0.45
N VAL A 79 11.54 13.10 0.61
CA VAL A 79 12.07 12.66 1.92
C VAL A 79 12.26 13.85 2.87
N GLU A 80 12.79 14.97 2.35
CA GLU A 80 12.95 16.20 3.13
C GLU A 80 11.58 16.73 3.58
N THR A 81 10.61 16.77 2.67
CA THR A 81 9.25 17.24 2.98
C THR A 81 8.57 16.33 4.01
N LEU A 82 8.73 15.01 3.88
CA LEU A 82 8.18 14.05 4.84
C LEU A 82 8.79 14.21 6.23
N GLY A 83 10.10 14.47 6.32
CA GLY A 83 10.80 14.72 7.59
C GLY A 83 10.36 15.99 8.33
N CYS A 84 9.73 16.93 7.62
CA CYS A 84 9.20 18.18 8.18
C CYS A 84 7.69 18.12 8.46
N ALA A 85 7.04 16.97 8.21
CA ALA A 85 5.61 16.85 8.46
C ALA A 85 5.30 16.85 9.96
N SER A 86 4.42 17.76 10.37
CA SER A 86 3.94 17.89 11.76
C SER A 86 2.53 17.29 11.95
N VAL A 87 1.81 17.05 10.87
CA VAL A 87 0.46 16.49 10.89
C VAL A 87 0.39 15.35 9.87
N ILE A 88 -0.17 14.22 10.29
CA ILE A 88 -0.40 13.06 9.43
C ILE A 88 -1.91 12.84 9.33
N CYS A 89 -2.46 12.94 8.11
CA CYS A 89 -3.83 12.59 7.81
C CYS A 89 -3.84 11.21 7.16
N SER A 90 -4.46 10.23 7.81
CA SER A 90 -4.54 8.85 7.32
C SER A 90 -5.98 8.48 7.00
N ASP A 91 -6.21 7.86 5.84
CA ASP A 91 -7.46 7.18 5.57
C ASP A 91 -7.55 5.89 6.39
N LYS A 92 -8.77 5.46 6.71
CA LYS A 92 -9.02 4.25 7.49
C LYS A 92 -8.75 3.00 6.63
N THR A 93 -9.38 2.94 5.45
CA THR A 93 -9.46 1.70 4.68
C THR A 93 -8.18 1.43 3.88
N GLY A 94 -7.55 0.29 4.13
CA GLY A 94 -6.31 -0.11 3.45
C GLY A 94 -5.04 0.58 3.95
N THR A 95 -5.17 1.47 4.97
CA THR A 95 -4.03 2.15 5.61
C THR A 95 -3.97 1.78 7.10
N ILE A 96 -5.02 2.07 7.87
CA ILE A 96 -5.13 1.65 9.27
C ILE A 96 -5.66 0.21 9.35
N THR A 97 -6.52 -0.17 8.41
CA THR A 97 -7.06 -1.53 8.27
C THR A 97 -6.44 -2.24 7.08
N GLU A 98 -6.48 -3.56 7.08
CA GLU A 98 -5.93 -4.39 5.98
C GLU A 98 -6.81 -4.41 4.72
N ASN A 99 -7.88 -3.63 4.66
CA ASN A 99 -8.91 -3.69 3.60
C ASN A 99 -9.43 -5.13 3.38
N ARG A 100 -9.59 -5.86 4.47
CA ARG A 100 -10.12 -7.23 4.49
C ARG A 100 -11.30 -7.28 5.43
N MET A 101 -12.35 -7.96 4.99
CA MET A 101 -13.51 -8.23 5.83
C MET A 101 -13.52 -9.70 6.24
N THR A 102 -14.06 -9.97 7.41
CA THR A 102 -14.24 -11.33 7.93
C THR A 102 -15.62 -11.43 8.56
N VAL A 103 -16.39 -12.44 8.15
CA VAL A 103 -17.64 -12.75 8.83
C VAL A 103 -17.30 -13.39 10.17
N THR A 104 -17.76 -12.78 11.26
CA THR A 104 -17.54 -13.26 12.62
C THR A 104 -18.79 -13.84 13.24
N ALA A 105 -19.97 -13.44 12.76
CA ALA A 105 -21.25 -13.94 13.23
C ALA A 105 -22.28 -13.99 12.08
N ILE A 106 -23.19 -14.96 12.16
CA ILE A 106 -24.31 -15.15 11.24
C ILE A 106 -25.58 -15.30 12.06
N VAL A 107 -26.64 -14.66 11.66
CA VAL A 107 -27.98 -14.87 12.23
C VAL A 107 -28.88 -15.47 11.16
N ALA A 108 -29.38 -16.66 11.38
CA ALA A 108 -30.24 -17.36 10.44
C ALA A 108 -31.25 -18.25 11.21
N GLY A 109 -32.51 -18.25 10.78
CA GLY A 109 -33.55 -19.06 11.40
C GLY A 109 -33.79 -18.76 12.88
N GLY A 110 -33.51 -17.53 13.34
CA GLY A 110 -33.62 -17.13 14.75
C GLY A 110 -32.44 -17.55 15.62
N GLU A 111 -31.46 -18.29 15.09
CA GLU A 111 -30.25 -18.69 15.79
C GLU A 111 -29.06 -17.80 15.42
N ARG A 112 -28.12 -17.60 16.37
CA ARG A 112 -26.89 -16.84 16.17
C ARG A 112 -25.69 -17.77 16.16
N PHE A 113 -25.02 -17.83 15.05
CA PHE A 113 -23.81 -18.62 14.83
C PHE A 113 -22.58 -17.73 14.92
N SER A 114 -21.51 -18.21 15.56
CA SER A 114 -20.17 -17.60 15.49
C SER A 114 -19.36 -18.26 14.39
N VAL A 115 -18.52 -17.46 13.71
CA VAL A 115 -17.61 -17.97 12.67
C VAL A 115 -16.19 -17.77 13.13
N THR A 116 -15.45 -18.87 13.28
CA THR A 116 -14.05 -18.84 13.74
C THR A 116 -13.07 -18.72 12.57
N GLY A 117 -11.82 -18.38 12.89
CA GLY A 117 -10.76 -18.14 11.90
C GLY A 117 -10.86 -16.76 11.22
N THR A 118 -9.72 -16.21 10.81
CA THR A 118 -9.59 -14.85 10.28
C THR A 118 -9.03 -14.83 8.86
N GLY A 119 -9.28 -13.74 8.14
CA GLY A 119 -8.73 -13.48 6.82
C GLY A 119 -9.22 -14.44 5.73
N LEU A 120 -8.37 -14.68 4.73
CA LEU A 120 -8.70 -15.48 3.54
C LEU A 120 -8.54 -16.99 3.73
N GLN A 121 -8.14 -17.42 4.92
CA GLN A 121 -7.95 -18.85 5.20
C GLN A 121 -9.31 -19.55 5.35
N LYS A 122 -9.45 -20.69 4.68
CA LYS A 122 -10.62 -21.57 4.84
C LYS A 122 -10.65 -22.29 6.19
N ALA A 123 -9.56 -22.20 6.96
CA ALA A 123 -9.49 -22.76 8.30
C ALA A 123 -10.43 -22.01 9.24
N GLY A 124 -11.23 -22.77 9.98
CA GLY A 124 -12.26 -22.27 10.87
C GLY A 124 -13.53 -23.12 10.77
N ALA A 125 -14.51 -22.79 11.59
CA ALA A 125 -15.79 -23.48 11.64
C ALA A 125 -16.93 -22.51 11.94
N ILE A 126 -18.14 -22.91 11.65
CA ILE A 126 -19.36 -22.24 12.10
C ILE A 126 -19.82 -22.95 13.36
N GLN A 127 -20.07 -22.19 14.41
CA GLN A 127 -20.38 -22.70 15.74
C GLN A 127 -21.71 -22.14 16.24
N LEU A 128 -22.48 -22.97 16.92
CA LEU A 128 -23.64 -22.61 17.73
C LEU A 128 -23.32 -22.96 19.16
N ASP A 129 -23.42 -22.02 20.08
CA ASP A 129 -23.13 -22.18 21.51
C ASP A 129 -21.77 -22.86 21.79
N GLY A 130 -20.75 -22.49 20.97
CA GLY A 130 -19.38 -23.02 21.11
C GLY A 130 -19.14 -24.38 20.45
N SER A 131 -20.16 -25.04 19.93
CA SER A 131 -20.06 -26.35 19.26
C SER A 131 -20.07 -26.18 17.73
N ASN A 132 -19.22 -26.93 17.04
CA ASN A 132 -19.18 -26.89 15.57
C ASN A 132 -20.50 -27.44 15.00
N VAL A 133 -21.07 -26.68 14.07
CA VAL A 133 -22.32 -27.06 13.40
C VAL A 133 -22.04 -27.33 11.92
N ASN A 134 -22.67 -28.39 11.40
CA ASN A 134 -22.70 -28.60 9.97
C ASN A 134 -23.84 -27.75 9.37
N PRO A 135 -23.54 -26.73 8.53
CA PRO A 135 -24.56 -25.88 7.94
C PRO A 135 -25.59 -26.63 7.11
N LEU A 136 -25.23 -27.81 6.56
CA LEU A 136 -26.14 -28.63 5.76
C LEU A 136 -27.31 -29.18 6.60
N SER A 137 -27.15 -29.29 7.93
CA SER A 137 -28.20 -29.72 8.85
C SER A 137 -29.14 -28.58 9.31
N LYS A 138 -28.83 -27.34 8.97
CA LYS A 138 -29.59 -26.13 9.35
C LYS A 138 -30.10 -25.44 8.08
N PRO A 139 -31.35 -25.64 7.64
CA PRO A 139 -31.85 -25.14 6.35
C PRO A 139 -31.67 -23.64 6.15
N ALA A 140 -32.06 -22.83 7.11
CA ALA A 140 -31.93 -21.37 7.01
C ALA A 140 -30.46 -20.89 6.89
N LEU A 141 -29.53 -21.53 7.61
CA LEU A 141 -28.11 -21.22 7.52
C LEU A 141 -27.53 -21.64 6.16
N ARG A 142 -27.90 -22.83 5.69
CA ARG A 142 -27.51 -23.32 4.36
C ARG A 142 -27.97 -22.39 3.26
N GLU A 143 -29.24 -21.98 3.30
CA GLU A 143 -29.84 -21.10 2.31
C GLU A 143 -29.16 -19.72 2.27
N LEU A 144 -28.91 -19.13 3.45
CA LEU A 144 -28.18 -17.88 3.57
C LEU A 144 -26.78 -17.96 2.95
N LEU A 145 -26.00 -18.99 3.28
CA LEU A 145 -24.64 -19.18 2.77
C LEU A 145 -24.64 -19.48 1.26
N THR A 146 -25.62 -20.21 0.76
CA THR A 146 -25.81 -20.48 -0.66
C THR A 146 -26.11 -19.18 -1.42
N CYS A 147 -27.07 -18.40 -0.94
CA CYS A 147 -27.42 -17.11 -1.51
C CYS A 147 -26.21 -16.16 -1.55
N GLY A 148 -25.51 -16.00 -0.41
CA GLY A 148 -24.31 -15.14 -0.34
C GLY A 148 -23.17 -15.61 -1.25
N SER A 149 -23.08 -16.92 -1.54
CA SER A 149 -22.09 -17.47 -2.47
C SER A 149 -22.44 -17.27 -3.94
N LEU A 150 -23.70 -17.41 -4.28
CA LEU A 150 -24.18 -17.25 -5.66
C LEU A 150 -24.23 -15.76 -6.05
N CYS A 151 -24.69 -14.90 -5.13
CA CYS A 151 -24.75 -13.46 -5.33
C CYS A 151 -23.38 -12.81 -5.03
N SER A 152 -22.38 -13.15 -5.84
CA SER A 152 -21.00 -12.66 -5.70
C SER A 152 -20.28 -12.73 -7.03
N THR A 153 -19.45 -11.71 -7.31
CA THR A 153 -18.50 -11.67 -8.44
C THR A 153 -17.08 -12.02 -7.99
N ALA A 154 -16.84 -12.08 -6.68
CA ALA A 154 -15.51 -12.33 -6.13
C ALA A 154 -15.03 -13.75 -6.42
N GLU A 155 -13.73 -13.92 -6.50
CA GLU A 155 -13.05 -15.21 -6.67
C GLU A 155 -11.99 -15.41 -5.60
N ILE A 156 -11.89 -16.65 -5.09
CA ILE A 156 -10.87 -17.06 -4.15
C ILE A 156 -9.87 -17.97 -4.89
N HIS A 157 -8.60 -17.61 -4.82
CA HIS A 157 -7.51 -18.36 -5.45
C HIS A 157 -6.68 -19.09 -4.40
N SER A 158 -6.50 -20.40 -4.62
CA SER A 158 -5.61 -21.20 -3.78
C SER A 158 -4.12 -20.85 -4.06
N PRO A 159 -3.21 -21.13 -3.10
CA PRO A 159 -1.79 -20.94 -3.31
C PRO A 159 -1.24 -21.65 -4.55
N GLN A 160 -1.81 -22.79 -4.93
CA GLN A 160 -1.40 -23.60 -6.08
C GLN A 160 -1.85 -23.01 -7.43
N GLU A 161 -3.02 -22.37 -7.48
CA GLU A 161 -3.53 -21.74 -8.71
C GLU A 161 -2.71 -20.51 -9.12
N LYS A 162 -2.11 -19.78 -8.14
CA LYS A 162 -1.25 -18.63 -8.43
C LYS A 162 0.08 -18.99 -9.07
N GLN A 163 0.66 -20.15 -8.75
CA GLN A 163 1.92 -20.59 -9.36
C GLN A 163 1.80 -20.88 -10.86
N SER A 164 0.62 -21.26 -11.33
CA SER A 164 0.37 -21.53 -12.76
C SER A 164 0.25 -20.26 -13.60
N ARG A 165 -0.27 -19.17 -13.03
CA ARG A 165 -0.56 -17.91 -13.77
C ARG A 165 0.59 -16.90 -13.80
N ASN A 166 1.54 -16.95 -12.88
CA ASN A 166 2.56 -15.90 -12.73
C ASN A 166 3.97 -16.46 -12.47
N ARG A 167 4.64 -16.94 -13.53
CA ARG A 167 6.03 -17.44 -13.48
C ARG A 167 7.09 -16.38 -13.15
N GLY A 168 6.72 -15.10 -12.97
CA GLY A 168 7.66 -13.98 -12.80
C GLY A 168 7.59 -13.19 -11.50
N SER A 169 6.61 -13.42 -10.63
CA SER A 169 6.46 -12.63 -9.39
C SER A 169 6.90 -13.42 -8.17
N ARG A 170 7.83 -12.85 -7.38
CA ARG A 170 8.20 -13.27 -6.02
C ARG A 170 7.03 -13.06 -5.06
N THR A 171 5.94 -13.81 -5.21
CA THR A 171 4.85 -13.82 -4.24
C THR A 171 5.13 -14.90 -3.20
N GLU A 172 4.92 -14.58 -1.94
CA GLU A 172 5.10 -15.48 -0.80
C GLU A 172 4.42 -16.83 -1.06
N LYS A 173 5.19 -17.90 -1.00
CA LYS A 173 4.73 -19.27 -1.17
C LYS A 173 3.69 -19.59 -0.10
N GLY A 174 2.48 -19.92 -0.50
CA GLY A 174 1.48 -20.51 0.39
C GLY A 174 0.36 -19.57 0.88
N THR A 175 0.18 -18.38 0.29
CA THR A 175 -0.87 -17.44 0.75
C THR A 175 -2.10 -17.48 -0.16
N TRP A 176 -3.29 -17.64 0.44
CA TRP A 176 -4.58 -17.47 -0.22
C TRP A 176 -4.74 -16.03 -0.70
N SER A 177 -5.39 -15.84 -1.82
CA SER A 177 -5.72 -14.51 -2.34
C SER A 177 -7.14 -14.49 -2.87
N ALA A 178 -7.72 -13.30 -2.91
CA ALA A 178 -9.03 -13.07 -3.50
C ALA A 178 -8.97 -11.89 -4.46
N THR A 179 -9.86 -11.91 -5.44
CA THR A 179 -10.16 -10.80 -6.34
C THR A 179 -11.64 -10.47 -6.20
N GLY A 180 -11.98 -9.17 -6.24
CA GLY A 180 -13.35 -8.67 -6.07
C GLY A 180 -13.54 -7.86 -4.81
N ASP A 181 -14.79 -7.55 -4.48
CA ASP A 181 -15.15 -6.76 -3.30
C ASP A 181 -14.80 -7.50 -2.00
N PRO A 182 -14.26 -6.81 -0.98
CA PRO A 182 -13.95 -7.43 0.31
C PRO A 182 -15.14 -8.05 1.02
N THR A 183 -16.33 -7.47 0.88
CA THR A 183 -17.57 -8.00 1.49
C THR A 183 -17.97 -9.32 0.84
N GLU A 184 -17.99 -9.36 -0.49
CA GLU A 184 -18.29 -10.58 -1.25
C GLU A 184 -17.27 -11.68 -0.94
N THR A 185 -15.98 -11.32 -0.87
CA THR A 185 -14.91 -12.24 -0.49
C THR A 185 -15.15 -12.84 0.90
N ALA A 186 -15.55 -12.02 1.88
CA ALA A 186 -15.83 -12.47 3.24
C ALA A 186 -17.00 -13.47 3.29
N LEU A 187 -18.06 -13.23 2.51
CA LEU A 187 -19.21 -14.15 2.37
C LEU A 187 -18.78 -15.48 1.77
N LEU A 188 -17.98 -15.47 0.71
CA LEU A 188 -17.45 -16.69 0.09
C LEU A 188 -16.59 -17.51 1.07
N ILE A 189 -15.72 -16.86 1.85
CA ILE A 189 -14.90 -17.53 2.86
C ILE A 189 -15.78 -18.14 3.97
N ALA A 190 -16.83 -17.44 4.40
CA ALA A 190 -17.77 -17.98 5.39
C ALA A 190 -18.50 -19.22 4.87
N ALA A 191 -18.93 -19.21 3.61
CA ALA A 191 -19.55 -20.35 2.97
C ALA A 191 -18.58 -21.55 2.85
N GLU A 192 -17.34 -21.31 2.42
CA GLU A 192 -16.31 -22.35 2.34
C GLU A 192 -16.01 -22.98 3.72
N LYS A 193 -16.00 -22.20 4.81
CA LYS A 193 -15.88 -22.70 6.19
C LYS A 193 -17.06 -23.58 6.57
N GLY A 194 -18.22 -23.32 5.99
CA GLY A 194 -19.42 -24.13 6.10
C GLY A 194 -19.48 -25.35 5.17
N GLY A 195 -18.44 -25.58 4.38
CA GLY A 195 -18.41 -26.68 3.40
C GLY A 195 -19.19 -26.40 2.13
N ILE A 196 -19.64 -25.16 1.90
CA ILE A 196 -20.38 -24.74 0.72
C ILE A 196 -19.42 -24.06 -0.26
N SER A 197 -19.13 -24.72 -1.38
CA SER A 197 -18.23 -24.21 -2.41
C SER A 197 -19.00 -23.56 -3.54
N ARG A 198 -18.67 -22.28 -3.85
CA ARG A 198 -19.26 -21.58 -4.99
C ARG A 198 -19.06 -22.32 -6.32
N LYS A 199 -17.86 -22.91 -6.54
CA LYS A 199 -17.58 -23.70 -7.76
C LYS A 199 -18.52 -24.90 -7.91
N ALA A 200 -18.90 -25.53 -6.81
CA ALA A 200 -19.85 -26.65 -6.82
C ALA A 200 -21.28 -26.13 -7.06
N LEU A 201 -21.67 -25.04 -6.40
CA LEU A 201 -22.99 -24.42 -6.56
C LEU A 201 -23.25 -23.98 -8.00
N LEU A 202 -22.29 -23.37 -8.68
CA LEU A 202 -22.43 -22.91 -10.06
C LEU A 202 -22.61 -24.05 -11.08
N ARG A 203 -22.30 -25.31 -10.71
CA ARG A 203 -22.57 -26.48 -11.55
C ARG A 203 -24.02 -26.93 -11.45
N THR A 204 -24.63 -26.76 -10.29
CA THR A 204 -26.04 -27.14 -10.03
C THR A 204 -26.98 -25.96 -10.20
N HIS A 205 -26.52 -24.75 -10.01
CA HIS A 205 -27.28 -23.51 -10.11
C HIS A 205 -26.55 -22.55 -11.07
N PRO A 206 -26.58 -22.78 -12.38
CA PRO A 206 -25.94 -21.90 -13.35
C PRO A 206 -26.58 -20.50 -13.34
N VAL A 207 -25.74 -19.46 -13.36
CA VAL A 207 -26.18 -18.08 -13.41
C VAL A 207 -26.75 -17.75 -14.78
N GLN A 208 -28.00 -17.30 -14.81
CA GLN A 208 -28.70 -16.88 -16.05
C GLN A 208 -28.53 -15.37 -16.26
N HIS A 209 -28.69 -14.59 -15.20
CA HIS A 209 -28.63 -13.15 -15.25
C HIS A 209 -27.99 -12.59 -13.96
N MET A 210 -27.23 -11.52 -14.09
CA MET A 210 -26.59 -10.84 -12.97
C MET A 210 -26.79 -9.35 -13.12
N GLU A 211 -27.39 -8.74 -12.11
CA GLU A 211 -27.43 -7.30 -11.93
C GLU A 211 -26.27 -6.93 -10.97
N PRO A 212 -25.23 -6.23 -11.44
CA PRO A 212 -24.10 -5.87 -10.59
C PRO A 212 -24.54 -4.92 -9.47
N PHE A 213 -23.70 -4.80 -8.42
CA PHE A 213 -23.99 -3.89 -7.33
C PHE A 213 -24.13 -2.45 -7.82
N ASP A 214 -25.25 -1.85 -7.49
CA ASP A 214 -25.53 -0.45 -7.74
C ASP A 214 -25.53 0.34 -6.41
N SER A 215 -24.76 1.41 -6.37
CA SER A 215 -24.60 2.27 -5.19
C SER A 215 -25.85 3.10 -4.85
N GLU A 216 -26.71 3.39 -5.82
CA GLU A 216 -27.94 4.15 -5.59
C GLU A 216 -29.01 3.26 -4.95
N THR A 217 -29.24 2.09 -5.53
CA THR A 217 -30.22 1.10 -5.02
C THR A 217 -29.64 0.26 -3.88
N ARG A 218 -28.32 0.26 -3.70
CA ARG A 218 -27.55 -0.50 -2.69
C ARG A 218 -27.86 -2.00 -2.70
N ARG A 219 -28.06 -2.55 -3.88
CA ARG A 219 -28.39 -3.98 -4.06
C ARG A 219 -27.64 -4.57 -5.24
N MET A 220 -27.50 -5.86 -5.19
CA MET A 220 -27.05 -6.73 -6.26
C MET A 220 -28.06 -7.90 -6.37
N ALA A 221 -28.33 -8.39 -7.57
CA ALA A 221 -29.23 -9.51 -7.79
C ALA A 221 -28.62 -10.52 -8.77
N VAL A 222 -28.86 -11.79 -8.52
CA VAL A 222 -28.44 -12.89 -9.39
C VAL A 222 -29.60 -13.85 -9.58
N THR A 223 -29.92 -14.12 -10.84
CA THR A 223 -30.90 -15.14 -11.21
C THR A 223 -30.18 -16.43 -11.59
N VAL A 224 -30.53 -17.51 -10.94
CA VAL A 224 -29.98 -18.85 -11.20
C VAL A 224 -31.08 -19.79 -11.67
N THR A 225 -30.71 -20.81 -12.40
CA THR A 225 -31.61 -21.91 -12.68
C THR A 225 -31.63 -22.87 -11.51
N ASP A 226 -32.80 -23.31 -11.09
CA ASP A 226 -32.94 -24.40 -10.14
C ASP A 226 -32.60 -25.70 -10.91
N GLY A 227 -31.62 -26.44 -10.40
CA GLY A 227 -31.10 -27.64 -11.04
C GLY A 227 -31.93 -28.87 -10.76
#